data_98de6136ac73644e3c331e44baaf1772
#
_entry.id   98de6136ac73644e3c331e44baaf1772
#
_cell.length_a   1.000
_cell.length_b   1.000
_cell.length_c   1.000
_cell.angle_alpha   90.00
_cell.angle_beta   90.00
_cell.angle_gamma   90.00
#
_symmetry.space_group_name_H-M   'P 1'
#
loop_
_entity.id
_entity.type
_entity.pdbx_description
1 polymer ?
#
loop_
_entity_poly.entity_id
_entity_poly.type
_entity_poly.pdbx_seq_one_letter_code
_entity_poly.pdbx_strand_id
1 'polypeptide(L)'
;MRLQQRRFLLILDNLEHLLARELTEFLLELLEHCLQLHVLVTSREPLRVSQEQRYLTPPLHTVAAQQNAQSLAELPSVQLFIARAAGVRQDFALSPDAAAVVAEICRRLDGLPLAIELAAAWMRVLTPDALLARLTERLPLLIGGGVDQPARFQTMRTAI
;
A
#
# COMPACT_ATOMS: atom_id res chain seq x y z
N MET A 1 -36.85 -9.10 10.21
CA MET A 1 -35.80 -8.59 9.29
C MET A 1 -35.13 -9.75 8.54
N ARG A 2 -34.93 -9.65 7.22
CA ARG A 2 -34.41 -10.77 6.39
C ARG A 2 -32.93 -11.11 6.60
N LEU A 3 -32.15 -10.31 7.33
CA LEU A 3 -30.70 -10.47 7.50
C LEU A 3 -30.32 -11.32 8.72
N GLN A 4 -31.15 -11.44 9.71
CA GLN A 4 -30.88 -12.12 10.99
C GLN A 4 -30.53 -13.62 10.89
N GLN A 5 -30.93 -14.28 9.81
CA GLN A 5 -30.74 -15.72 9.61
C GLN A 5 -29.74 -16.07 8.51
N ARG A 6 -29.09 -15.07 7.91
CA ARG A 6 -28.15 -15.30 6.80
C ARG A 6 -26.71 -15.06 7.26
N ARG A 7 -25.83 -15.94 6.80
CA ARG A 7 -24.39 -15.72 6.94
C ARG A 7 -23.89 -14.76 5.85
N PHE A 8 -23.33 -13.63 6.22
CA PHE A 8 -22.77 -12.67 5.28
C PHE A 8 -21.58 -11.90 5.87
N LEU A 9 -20.74 -11.37 4.98
CA LEU A 9 -19.60 -10.53 5.28
C LEU A 9 -19.90 -9.11 4.80
N LEU A 10 -19.86 -8.16 5.73
CA LEU A 10 -19.91 -6.72 5.43
C LEU A 10 -18.48 -6.19 5.36
N ILE A 11 -18.10 -5.60 4.24
CA ILE A 11 -16.78 -4.98 4.06
C ILE A 11 -16.97 -3.47 4.03
N LEU A 12 -16.27 -2.78 4.93
CA LEU A 12 -16.26 -1.32 5.05
C LEU A 12 -14.84 -0.82 4.81
N ASP A 13 -14.65 -0.04 3.77
CA ASP A 13 -13.35 0.48 3.38
C ASP A 13 -13.17 1.95 3.79
N ASN A 14 -11.97 2.31 4.26
CA ASN A 14 -11.61 3.67 4.70
C ASN A 14 -12.55 4.21 5.79
N LEU A 15 -12.83 3.42 6.81
CA LEU A 15 -13.82 3.77 7.83
C LEU A 15 -13.43 4.98 8.68
N GLU A 16 -12.14 5.37 8.72
CA GLU A 16 -11.67 6.55 9.42
C GLU A 16 -12.35 7.85 9.00
N HIS A 17 -12.90 7.92 7.79
CA HIS A 17 -13.65 9.08 7.32
C HIS A 17 -15.08 9.16 7.89
N LEU A 18 -15.57 8.07 8.47
CA LEU A 18 -16.92 7.92 9.00
C LEU A 18 -16.92 7.54 10.48
N LEU A 19 -15.78 7.66 11.18
CA LEU A 19 -15.66 7.33 12.62
C LEU A 19 -16.43 8.35 13.48
N ALA A 20 -17.73 8.42 13.23
CA ALA A 20 -18.68 9.05 14.15
C ALA A 20 -19.15 8.00 15.16
N ARG A 21 -19.43 8.45 16.38
CA ARG A 21 -19.94 7.58 17.46
C ARG A 21 -21.20 6.81 17.03
N GLU A 22 -22.06 7.47 16.28
CA GLU A 22 -23.32 6.88 15.79
C GLU A 22 -23.08 5.66 14.86
N LEU A 23 -22.04 5.71 14.02
CA LEU A 23 -21.70 4.57 13.15
C LEU A 23 -21.20 3.37 13.97
N THR A 24 -20.38 3.63 14.98
CA THR A 24 -19.86 2.58 15.85
C THR A 24 -21.00 1.92 16.65
N GLU A 25 -21.90 2.71 17.20
CA GLU A 25 -23.10 2.23 17.90
C GLU A 25 -24.00 1.41 16.97
N PHE A 26 -24.24 1.89 15.76
CA PHE A 26 -25.00 1.17 14.73
C PHE A 26 -24.36 -0.20 14.37
N LEU A 27 -23.03 -0.25 14.20
CA LEU A 27 -22.33 -1.51 13.89
C LEU A 27 -22.44 -2.51 15.04
N LEU A 28 -22.35 -2.05 16.28
CA LEU A 28 -22.53 -2.89 17.46
C LEU A 28 -23.95 -3.44 17.55
N GLU A 29 -24.96 -2.60 17.37
CA GLU A 29 -26.36 -3.02 17.33
C GLU A 29 -26.62 -4.04 16.21
N LEU A 30 -26.02 -3.82 15.04
CA LEU A 30 -26.13 -4.74 13.91
C LEU A 30 -25.51 -6.11 14.23
N LEU A 31 -24.34 -6.15 14.86
CA LEU A 31 -23.66 -7.38 15.28
C LEU A 31 -24.43 -8.12 16.36
N GLU A 32 -25.06 -7.43 17.30
CA GLU A 32 -25.90 -8.04 18.33
C GLU A 32 -27.16 -8.72 17.74
N HIS A 33 -27.76 -8.12 16.72
CA HIS A 33 -28.99 -8.64 16.12
C HIS A 33 -28.75 -9.65 14.98
N CYS A 34 -27.55 -9.69 14.41
CA CYS A 34 -27.18 -10.55 13.28
C CYS A 34 -26.01 -11.47 13.65
N LEU A 35 -26.28 -12.56 14.38
CA LEU A 35 -25.28 -13.48 14.94
C LEU A 35 -24.35 -14.14 13.89
N GLN A 36 -24.72 -14.15 12.62
CA GLN A 36 -23.92 -14.71 11.52
C GLN A 36 -23.32 -13.64 10.62
N LEU A 37 -23.36 -12.37 11.05
CA LEU A 37 -22.67 -11.27 10.40
C LEU A 37 -21.20 -11.26 10.80
N HIS A 38 -20.34 -11.16 9.80
CA HIS A 38 -18.94 -10.80 9.99
C HIS A 38 -18.70 -9.42 9.37
N VAL A 39 -17.93 -8.57 10.06
CA VAL A 39 -17.60 -7.23 9.57
C VAL A 39 -16.10 -7.17 9.40
N LEU A 40 -15.63 -6.83 8.19
CA LEU A 40 -14.24 -6.54 7.87
C LEU A 40 -14.11 -5.05 7.58
N VAL A 41 -13.22 -4.41 8.31
CA VAL A 41 -13.00 -2.96 8.21
C VAL A 41 -11.57 -2.68 7.81
N THR A 42 -11.36 -1.77 6.85
CA THR A 42 -10.07 -1.12 6.67
C THR A 42 -10.15 0.28 7.26
N SER A 43 -9.15 0.64 8.08
CA SER A 43 -9.07 1.94 8.71
C SER A 43 -7.65 2.23 9.18
N ARG A 44 -7.26 3.51 9.19
CA ARG A 44 -5.99 3.95 9.81
C ARG A 44 -6.11 4.08 11.32
N GLU A 45 -7.32 4.20 11.84
CA GLU A 45 -7.60 4.29 13.26
C GLU A 45 -8.46 3.13 13.73
N PRO A 46 -8.24 2.62 14.95
CA PRO A 46 -9.09 1.57 15.52
C PRO A 46 -10.48 2.09 15.87
N LEU A 47 -11.49 1.22 15.79
CA LEU A 47 -12.85 1.54 16.24
C LEU A 47 -12.96 1.61 17.77
N ARG A 48 -12.03 0.97 18.49
CA ARG A 48 -11.98 0.90 19.97
C ARG A 48 -13.20 0.24 20.61
N VAL A 49 -13.70 -0.80 19.96
CA VAL A 49 -14.78 -1.65 20.50
C VAL A 49 -14.23 -2.95 21.06
N SER A 50 -14.91 -3.55 22.03
CA SER A 50 -14.42 -4.74 22.75
C SER A 50 -14.30 -5.99 21.87
N GLN A 51 -15.12 -6.11 20.83
CA GLN A 51 -15.11 -7.23 19.88
C GLN A 51 -14.11 -7.04 18.71
N GLU A 52 -13.44 -5.89 18.65
CA GLU A 52 -12.50 -5.60 17.58
C GLU A 52 -11.27 -6.52 17.64
N GLN A 53 -11.02 -7.21 16.53
CA GLN A 53 -9.76 -7.91 16.29
C GLN A 53 -8.94 -7.12 15.27
N ARG A 54 -7.77 -6.63 15.70
CA ARG A 54 -6.93 -5.78 14.85
C ARG A 54 -5.88 -6.62 14.13
N TYR A 55 -5.82 -6.42 12.84
CA TYR A 55 -4.74 -6.93 12.01
C TYR A 55 -3.94 -5.74 11.45
N LEU A 56 -2.72 -5.58 11.93
CA LEU A 56 -1.81 -4.57 11.41
C LEU A 56 -1.25 -5.07 10.07
N THR A 57 -1.57 -4.37 8.99
CA THR A 57 -1.02 -4.68 7.66
C THR A 57 0.41 -4.12 7.59
N PRO A 58 1.44 -4.97 7.57
CA PRO A 58 2.82 -4.49 7.48
C PRO A 58 3.12 -3.97 6.07
N PRO A 59 4.10 -3.07 5.91
CA PRO A 59 4.64 -2.75 4.60
C PRO A 59 5.29 -3.97 3.95
N LEU A 60 5.57 -3.89 2.64
CA LEU A 60 6.26 -4.95 1.93
C LEU A 60 7.68 -5.12 2.45
N HIS A 61 8.13 -6.37 2.52
CA HIS A 61 9.51 -6.66 2.92
C HIS A 61 10.51 -5.95 2.02
N THR A 62 11.41 -5.21 2.64
CA THR A 62 12.57 -4.57 2.05
C THR A 62 13.84 -5.24 2.58
N VAL A 63 14.98 -4.94 2.00
CA VAL A 63 16.27 -5.60 2.27
C VAL A 63 16.68 -5.48 3.72
N ALA A 64 17.04 -6.61 4.35
CA ALA A 64 18.05 -6.61 5.40
C ALA A 64 19.45 -6.68 4.74
N ALA A 65 20.42 -5.93 5.27
CA ALA A 65 21.77 -5.85 4.71
C ALA A 65 22.38 -7.24 4.41
N GLN A 66 23.03 -7.38 3.22
CA GLN A 66 23.77 -8.55 2.74
C GLN A 66 22.95 -9.65 2.02
N GLN A 67 22.19 -9.30 1.01
CA GLN A 67 21.58 -10.28 0.09
C GLN A 67 22.26 -10.20 -1.29
N ASN A 68 22.34 -11.35 -2.00
CA ASN A 68 22.83 -11.38 -3.39
C ASN A 68 21.74 -10.82 -4.35
N ALA A 69 22.13 -10.45 -5.57
CA ALA A 69 21.26 -9.80 -6.54
C ALA A 69 19.99 -10.65 -6.86
N GLN A 70 20.11 -11.96 -6.85
CA GLN A 70 18.99 -12.87 -7.12
C GLN A 70 17.97 -12.84 -5.99
N SER A 71 18.40 -12.90 -4.74
CA SER A 71 17.52 -12.78 -3.57
C SER A 71 16.84 -11.41 -3.49
N LEU A 72 17.52 -10.35 -3.95
CA LEU A 72 16.96 -9.00 -4.02
C LEU A 72 15.80 -8.92 -5.03
N ALA A 73 15.94 -9.56 -6.20
CA ALA A 73 14.91 -9.57 -7.22
C ALA A 73 13.64 -10.34 -6.79
N GLU A 74 13.74 -11.24 -5.82
CA GLU A 74 12.61 -12.02 -5.27
C GLU A 74 11.83 -11.29 -4.16
N LEU A 75 12.33 -10.16 -3.67
CA LEU A 75 11.64 -9.39 -2.63
C LEU A 75 10.29 -8.86 -3.14
N PRO A 76 9.21 -8.97 -2.35
CA PRO A 76 7.88 -8.47 -2.74
C PRO A 76 7.87 -6.99 -3.15
N SER A 77 8.65 -6.15 -2.47
CA SER A 77 8.80 -4.73 -2.78
C SER A 77 9.47 -4.50 -4.14
N VAL A 78 10.51 -5.28 -4.47
CA VAL A 78 11.23 -5.22 -5.74
C VAL A 78 10.37 -5.79 -6.87
N GLN A 79 9.66 -6.88 -6.63
CA GLN A 79 8.70 -7.47 -7.57
C GLN A 79 7.59 -6.47 -7.95
N LEU A 80 7.03 -5.77 -6.96
CA LEU A 80 6.05 -4.71 -7.21
C LEU A 80 6.63 -3.61 -8.08
N PHE A 81 7.85 -3.13 -7.75
CA PHE A 81 8.53 -2.11 -8.54
C PHE A 81 8.71 -2.54 -9.99
N ILE A 82 9.22 -3.77 -10.24
CA ILE A 82 9.44 -4.32 -11.57
C ILE A 82 8.13 -4.39 -12.35
N ALA A 83 7.07 -4.94 -11.75
CA ALA A 83 5.78 -5.09 -12.40
C ALA A 83 5.20 -3.73 -12.84
N ARG A 84 5.33 -2.70 -11.99
CA ARG A 84 4.86 -1.33 -12.31
C ARG A 84 5.75 -0.63 -13.32
N ALA A 85 7.07 -0.78 -13.23
CA ALA A 85 8.03 -0.23 -14.19
C ALA A 85 7.83 -0.82 -15.60
N ALA A 86 7.62 -2.12 -15.71
CA ALA A 86 7.30 -2.78 -16.98
C ALA A 86 5.99 -2.27 -17.60
N GLY A 87 5.00 -1.90 -16.79
CA GLY A 87 3.75 -1.31 -17.27
C GLY A 87 3.92 0.07 -17.91
N VAL A 88 4.96 0.83 -17.55
CA VAL A 88 5.23 2.17 -18.11
C VAL A 88 6.38 2.20 -19.11
N ARG A 89 7.21 1.15 -19.12
CA ARG A 89 8.35 0.97 -20.01
C ARG A 89 8.46 -0.50 -20.41
N GLN A 90 8.01 -0.84 -21.61
CA GLN A 90 7.88 -2.23 -22.07
C GLN A 90 9.21 -3.00 -22.12
N ASP A 91 10.32 -2.29 -22.34
CA ASP A 91 11.69 -2.84 -22.37
C ASP A 91 12.40 -2.80 -21.01
N PHE A 92 11.67 -2.52 -19.91
CA PHE A 92 12.25 -2.51 -18.59
C PHE A 92 12.66 -3.92 -18.15
N ALA A 93 13.94 -4.16 -18.12
CA ALA A 93 14.55 -5.38 -17.59
C ALA A 93 15.47 -5.05 -16.43
N LEU A 94 15.36 -5.79 -15.35
CA LEU A 94 16.19 -5.60 -14.17
C LEU A 94 17.52 -6.32 -14.37
N SER A 95 18.61 -5.57 -14.59
CA SER A 95 19.96 -6.15 -14.55
C SER A 95 20.36 -6.48 -13.10
N PRO A 96 21.32 -7.39 -12.87
CA PRO A 96 21.80 -7.69 -11.52
C PRO A 96 22.26 -6.46 -10.74
N ASP A 97 22.93 -5.52 -11.40
CA ASP A 97 23.39 -4.26 -10.79
C ASP A 97 22.19 -3.36 -10.43
N ALA A 98 21.20 -3.26 -11.30
CA ALA A 98 19.98 -2.50 -11.04
C ALA A 98 19.11 -3.10 -9.92
N ALA A 99 19.23 -4.40 -9.64
CA ALA A 99 18.50 -5.03 -8.56
C ALA A 99 18.85 -4.44 -7.19
N ALA A 100 20.13 -4.20 -6.93
CA ALA A 100 20.60 -3.57 -5.69
C ALA A 100 20.08 -2.13 -5.56
N VAL A 101 20.10 -1.37 -6.66
CA VAL A 101 19.59 0.01 -6.71
C VAL A 101 18.09 0.06 -6.45
N VAL A 102 17.31 -0.81 -7.10
CA VAL A 102 15.86 -0.88 -6.91
C VAL A 102 15.50 -1.31 -5.49
N ALA A 103 16.23 -2.27 -4.92
CA ALA A 103 16.04 -2.69 -3.55
C ALA A 103 16.31 -1.54 -2.55
N GLU A 104 17.36 -0.73 -2.80
CA GLU A 104 17.63 0.46 -1.99
C GLU A 104 16.54 1.53 -2.14
N ILE A 105 16.00 1.72 -3.36
CA ILE A 105 14.82 2.57 -3.58
C ILE A 105 13.65 2.10 -2.71
N CYS A 106 13.30 0.81 -2.79
CA CYS A 106 12.20 0.24 -2.00
C CYS A 106 12.43 0.40 -0.50
N ARG A 107 13.67 0.25 -0.02
CA ARG A 107 14.05 0.46 1.38
C ARG A 107 13.83 1.90 1.82
N ARG A 108 14.22 2.89 1.01
CA ARG A 108 14.02 4.32 1.29
C ARG A 108 12.55 4.74 1.26
N LEU A 109 11.72 3.94 0.63
CA LEU A 109 10.26 4.11 0.58
C LEU A 109 9.55 3.29 1.66
N ASP A 110 10.31 2.76 2.65
CA ASP A 110 9.83 1.98 3.79
C ASP A 110 8.95 0.78 3.39
N GLY A 111 9.10 0.27 2.16
CA GLY A 111 8.28 -0.82 1.64
C GLY A 111 6.81 -0.46 1.41
N LEU A 112 6.45 0.82 1.44
CA LEU A 112 5.08 1.28 1.24
C LEU A 112 4.64 1.05 -0.23
N PRO A 113 3.61 0.21 -0.50
CA PRO A 113 3.24 -0.16 -1.86
C PRO A 113 2.98 1.04 -2.76
N LEU A 114 2.16 1.99 -2.31
CA LEU A 114 1.83 3.18 -3.09
C LEU A 114 3.07 4.02 -3.44
N ALA A 115 4.00 4.16 -2.50
CA ALA A 115 5.24 4.89 -2.72
C ALA A 115 6.11 4.20 -3.79
N ILE A 116 6.17 2.86 -3.75
CA ILE A 116 6.89 2.04 -4.73
C ILE A 116 6.26 2.17 -6.12
N GLU A 117 4.93 2.14 -6.22
CA GLU A 117 4.22 2.31 -7.49
C GLU A 117 4.48 3.69 -8.12
N LEU A 118 4.39 4.75 -7.31
CA LEU A 118 4.70 6.12 -7.75
C LEU A 118 6.15 6.26 -8.20
N ALA A 119 7.09 5.64 -7.47
CA ALA A 119 8.51 5.63 -7.83
C ALA A 119 8.75 4.86 -9.15
N ALA A 120 8.13 3.69 -9.32
CA ALA A 120 8.25 2.89 -10.54
C ALA A 120 7.71 3.61 -11.79
N ALA A 121 6.70 4.48 -11.65
CA ALA A 121 6.17 5.27 -12.75
C ALA A 121 7.23 6.22 -13.37
N TRP A 122 8.25 6.62 -12.61
CA TRP A 122 9.34 7.43 -13.12
C TRP A 122 10.31 6.69 -14.04
N MET A 123 10.24 5.35 -14.11
CA MET A 123 11.04 4.55 -15.04
C MET A 123 10.73 4.86 -16.50
N ARG A 124 9.67 5.56 -16.79
CA ARG A 124 9.38 6.10 -18.13
C ARG A 124 10.44 7.12 -18.58
N VAL A 125 11.03 7.88 -17.66
CA VAL A 125 11.91 9.02 -17.97
C VAL A 125 13.26 8.97 -17.23
N LEU A 126 13.39 8.12 -16.21
CA LEU A 126 14.59 8.01 -15.39
C LEU A 126 15.16 6.60 -15.40
N THR A 127 16.45 6.48 -15.13
CA THR A 127 17.09 5.22 -14.73
C THR A 127 16.91 4.99 -13.23
N PRO A 128 17.02 3.75 -12.72
CA PRO A 128 16.99 3.47 -11.27
C PRO A 128 18.01 4.32 -10.48
N ASP A 129 19.23 4.46 -10.99
CA ASP A 129 20.28 5.25 -10.33
C ASP A 129 19.91 6.73 -10.23
N ALA A 130 19.39 7.30 -11.31
CA ALA A 130 18.94 8.69 -11.34
C ALA A 130 17.76 8.94 -10.38
N LEU A 131 16.87 7.96 -10.24
CA LEU A 131 15.77 8.02 -9.27
C LEU A 131 16.31 7.94 -7.84
N LEU A 132 17.23 7.02 -7.56
CA LEU A 132 17.84 6.86 -6.23
C LEU A 132 18.57 8.13 -5.81
N ALA A 133 19.34 8.75 -6.70
CA ALA A 133 20.02 10.02 -6.42
C ALA A 133 19.04 11.12 -6.02
N ARG A 134 17.91 11.24 -6.75
CA ARG A 134 16.87 12.23 -6.45
C ARG A 134 16.12 11.96 -5.14
N LEU A 135 15.89 10.70 -4.79
CA LEU A 135 15.32 10.34 -3.48
C LEU A 135 16.25 10.69 -2.32
N THR A 136 17.56 10.74 -2.58
CA THR A 136 18.57 11.17 -1.59
C THR A 136 18.50 12.68 -1.32
N GLU A 137 18.23 13.47 -2.35
CA GLU A 137 18.26 14.92 -2.27
C GLU A 137 16.94 15.54 -1.78
N ARG A 138 15.78 14.97 -2.12
CA ARG A 138 14.46 15.42 -1.63
C ARG A 138 13.33 14.43 -1.91
N LEU A 139 12.50 14.14 -0.92
CA LEU A 139 11.19 13.49 -1.00
C LEU A 139 10.07 14.24 -1.81
N PRO A 140 10.20 15.50 -2.27
CA PRO A 140 9.12 16.21 -2.96
C PRO A 140 8.81 15.74 -4.39
N LEU A 141 9.54 14.78 -4.94
CA LEU A 141 9.48 14.44 -6.37
C LEU A 141 8.39 13.41 -6.75
N LEU A 142 7.74 12.79 -5.80
CA LEU A 142 6.71 11.78 -6.08
C LEU A 142 5.31 12.42 -6.22
N ILE A 143 5.23 13.49 -7.02
CA ILE A 143 3.99 14.12 -7.46
C ILE A 143 3.75 13.66 -8.90
N GLY A 144 2.69 12.89 -9.18
CA GLY A 144 2.39 12.51 -10.55
C GLY A 144 1.68 11.16 -10.74
N GLY A 145 0.69 10.84 -9.90
CA GLY A 145 -0.26 9.77 -10.22
C GLY A 145 -1.12 10.14 -11.44
N GLY A 146 -1.67 9.13 -12.15
CA GLY A 146 -2.54 9.34 -13.31
C GLY A 146 -3.73 10.25 -12.97
N VAL A 147 -4.17 11.04 -13.97
CA VAL A 147 -5.24 12.04 -13.81
C VAL A 147 -6.59 11.39 -13.45
N ASP A 148 -6.75 10.10 -13.73
CA ASP A 148 -7.91 9.26 -13.47
C ASP A 148 -7.91 8.65 -12.05
N GLN A 149 -6.81 8.83 -11.31
CA GLN A 149 -6.70 8.31 -9.95
C GLN A 149 -7.19 9.34 -8.91
N PRO A 150 -7.81 8.90 -7.81
CA PRO A 150 -8.16 9.77 -6.68
C PRO A 150 -6.95 10.59 -6.22
N ALA A 151 -7.19 11.83 -5.78
CA ALA A 151 -6.13 12.78 -5.38
C ALA A 151 -5.13 12.20 -4.36
N ARG A 152 -5.56 11.27 -3.51
CA ARG A 152 -4.73 10.53 -2.53
C ARG A 152 -3.62 9.68 -3.17
N PHE A 153 -3.78 9.28 -4.44
CA PHE A 153 -2.80 8.50 -5.19
C PHE A 153 -1.90 9.36 -6.07
N GLN A 154 -2.13 10.67 -6.10
CA GLN A 154 -1.37 11.60 -6.95
C GLN A 154 -0.11 12.13 -6.27
N THR A 155 0.01 12.04 -4.96
CA THR A 155 1.18 12.53 -4.24
C THR A 155 1.57 11.62 -3.07
N MET A 156 2.85 11.39 -2.89
CA MET A 156 3.39 10.67 -1.75
C MET A 156 3.22 11.43 -0.42
N ARG A 157 3.05 12.74 -0.48
CA ARG A 157 2.88 13.61 0.69
C ARG A 157 1.59 13.33 1.47
N THR A 158 0.61 12.68 0.83
CA THR A 158 -0.65 12.26 1.45
C THR A 158 -0.65 10.78 1.87
N ALA A 159 0.40 10.02 1.56
CA ALA A 159 0.50 8.60 1.86
C ALA A 159 1.32 8.31 3.14
N ILE A 160 2.02 9.31 3.66
CA ILE A 160 2.78 9.29 4.92
C ILE A 160 2.04 10.13 5.97
#